data_8db99dd46b06b86053ebb3a2fe8c8d64
#
_entry.id   8db99dd46b06b86053ebb3a2fe8c8d64
#
_cell.length_a   1.000
_cell.length_b   1.000
_cell.length_c   1.000
_cell.angle_alpha   90.00
_cell.angle_beta   90.00
_cell.angle_gamma   90.00
#
_symmetry.space_group_name_H-M   'P 1'
#
loop_
_entity.id
_entity.type
_entity.pdbx_description
1 polymer ?
#
loop_
_entity_poly.entity_id
_entity_poly.type
_entity_poly.pdbx_seq_one_letter_code
_entity_poly.pdbx_strand_id
1 'polypeptide(L)'
;MRTGSHARPAGRRLAAVLLAAAVTVASAAASLAADTVVLRVGDQKGGNRSLLEIAGAAKDLPYRIEWSEFPAAAPILEALNAGALDVGYTGDLSFLTVYAAGAPIKAIGGTKSDPRTQAILVRADSPIRSAADLKGKRLAGTRGGWGQFLIRAPLEKAGIPPSEAIFAPLNPVDAKVALMAGSVDAWAVWDPYVSFATLKDKARPIADGADLTPTITFIVASDSAIATKRAALQDFLLRLNKARLWSLDHLDAYARNTAELTKLPEDVLRAAYTAQRTSPVAIDDAVVKEVQEASDRASRYGILSKTLDVGRAVDRSFTAAASN
;
A
#
# COMPACT_ATOMS: atom_id res chain seq x y z
N MET A 1 33.09 -83.37 -39.62
CA MET A 1 31.79 -83.05 -39.04
C MET A 1 32.03 -82.21 -37.79
N ARG A 2 31.82 -80.92 -37.84
CA ARG A 2 31.86 -80.04 -36.69
C ARG A 2 30.64 -79.12 -36.76
N THR A 3 29.73 -79.31 -35.83
CA THR A 3 28.54 -78.50 -35.66
C THR A 3 28.89 -77.24 -34.80
N GLY A 4 28.79 -76.02 -35.36
CA GLY A 4 28.96 -74.77 -34.62
C GLY A 4 27.65 -74.33 -34.08
N SER A 5 27.58 -74.20 -32.77
CA SER A 5 26.46 -73.61 -32.02
C SER A 5 26.65 -72.09 -31.91
N HIS A 6 25.76 -71.29 -32.48
CA HIS A 6 25.72 -69.84 -32.26
C HIS A 6 24.82 -69.46 -31.06
N ALA A 7 25.43 -69.17 -29.94
CA ALA A 7 24.72 -68.59 -28.80
C ALA A 7 24.53 -67.05 -29.06
N ARG A 8 23.29 -66.56 -29.07
CA ARG A 8 22.91 -65.22 -29.15
C ARG A 8 23.02 -64.50 -27.77
N PRO A 9 23.58 -63.34 -27.63
CA PRO A 9 23.72 -62.66 -26.34
C PRO A 9 22.40 -62.01 -25.91
N ALA A 10 21.71 -62.56 -24.92
CA ALA A 10 20.49 -62.00 -24.31
C ALA A 10 20.75 -60.72 -23.46
N GLY A 11 22.00 -60.38 -23.20
CA GLY A 11 22.36 -59.27 -22.30
C GLY A 11 22.17 -57.87 -22.85
N ARG A 12 22.10 -57.66 -24.18
CA ARG A 12 22.02 -56.32 -24.78
C ARG A 12 20.62 -55.71 -24.73
N ARG A 13 19.55 -56.47 -24.59
CA ARG A 13 18.16 -55.96 -24.53
C ARG A 13 17.77 -55.50 -23.13
N LEU A 14 18.30 -56.07 -22.05
CA LEU A 14 18.04 -55.60 -20.70
C LEU A 14 18.72 -54.26 -20.39
N ALA A 15 19.93 -54.02 -20.89
CA ALA A 15 20.65 -52.77 -20.68
C ALA A 15 19.95 -51.56 -21.37
N ALA A 16 19.35 -51.80 -22.54
CA ALA A 16 18.62 -50.75 -23.27
C ALA A 16 17.30 -50.36 -22.62
N VAL A 17 16.60 -51.28 -21.98
CA VAL A 17 15.33 -51.01 -21.26
C VAL A 17 15.58 -50.26 -19.94
N LEU A 18 16.67 -50.60 -19.23
CA LEU A 18 17.04 -49.88 -18.01
C LEU A 18 17.55 -48.45 -18.29
N LEU A 19 18.21 -48.22 -19.40
CA LEU A 19 18.65 -46.87 -19.78
C LEU A 19 17.47 -45.99 -20.22
N ALA A 20 16.46 -46.52 -20.92
CA ALA A 20 15.24 -45.84 -21.29
C ALA A 20 14.37 -45.43 -20.09
N ALA A 21 14.27 -46.31 -19.05
CA ALA A 21 13.55 -46.01 -17.83
C ALA A 21 14.25 -44.95 -16.97
N ALA A 22 15.58 -44.93 -16.93
CA ALA A 22 16.34 -43.90 -16.21
C ALA A 22 16.22 -42.53 -16.84
N VAL A 23 16.16 -42.45 -18.18
CA VAL A 23 15.97 -41.15 -18.90
C VAL A 23 14.57 -40.61 -18.71
N THR A 24 13.53 -41.45 -18.66
CA THR A 24 12.16 -41.00 -18.41
C THR A 24 11.94 -40.49 -16.97
N VAL A 25 12.58 -41.12 -15.98
CA VAL A 25 12.51 -40.67 -14.57
C VAL A 25 13.29 -39.35 -14.36
N ALA A 26 14.44 -39.19 -15.02
CA ALA A 26 15.22 -37.95 -14.97
C ALA A 26 14.48 -36.78 -15.65
N SER A 27 13.74 -37.04 -16.75
CA SER A 27 12.92 -36.03 -17.42
C SER A 27 11.69 -35.63 -16.58
N ALA A 28 11.10 -36.53 -15.83
CA ALA A 28 10.00 -36.21 -14.92
C ALA A 28 10.46 -35.42 -13.68
N ALA A 29 11.67 -35.70 -13.18
CA ALA A 29 12.24 -34.94 -12.05
C ALA A 29 12.68 -33.52 -12.46
N ALA A 30 13.11 -33.31 -13.68
CA ALA A 30 13.47 -31.97 -14.21
C ALA A 30 12.24 -31.09 -14.46
N SER A 31 11.03 -31.67 -14.61
CA SER A 31 9.78 -30.92 -14.80
C SER A 31 9.17 -30.39 -13.50
N LEU A 32 9.72 -30.71 -12.33
CA LEU A 32 9.20 -30.28 -11.01
C LEU A 32 9.94 -29.10 -10.38
N ALA A 33 10.98 -28.60 -11.00
CA ALA A 33 11.59 -27.33 -10.65
C ALA A 33 10.99 -26.21 -11.53
N ALA A 34 9.68 -26.07 -11.53
CA ALA A 34 9.08 -24.82 -11.98
C ALA A 34 9.66 -23.72 -11.06
N ASP A 35 10.38 -22.77 -11.63
CA ASP A 35 10.94 -21.65 -10.87
C ASP A 35 9.83 -21.03 -10.02
N THR A 36 9.97 -21.14 -8.69
CA THR A 36 8.98 -20.60 -7.77
C THR A 36 8.81 -19.12 -8.07
N VAL A 37 7.59 -18.71 -8.42
CA VAL A 37 7.28 -17.32 -8.71
C VAL A 37 7.72 -16.46 -7.53
N VAL A 38 8.50 -15.41 -7.80
CA VAL A 38 8.91 -14.42 -6.80
C VAL A 38 8.07 -13.17 -6.98
N LEU A 39 7.40 -12.76 -5.92
CA LEU A 39 6.66 -11.50 -5.86
C LEU A 39 7.48 -10.47 -5.06
N ARG A 40 7.96 -9.42 -5.73
CA ARG A 40 8.72 -8.32 -5.10
C ARG A 40 7.75 -7.29 -4.60
N VAL A 41 7.66 -7.14 -3.27
CA VAL A 41 6.64 -6.34 -2.61
C VAL A 41 7.27 -5.14 -1.88
N GLY A 42 6.83 -3.94 -2.24
CA GLY A 42 7.17 -2.71 -1.52
C GLY A 42 6.18 -2.46 -0.37
N ASP A 43 6.70 -2.26 0.84
CA ASP A 43 5.89 -1.99 2.03
C ASP A 43 6.52 -0.92 2.91
N GLN A 44 5.76 -0.44 3.89
CA GLN A 44 6.23 0.45 4.94
C GLN A 44 6.32 -0.31 6.26
N LYS A 45 7.16 0.14 7.17
CA LYS A 45 7.33 -0.48 8.49
C LYS A 45 6.00 -0.61 9.23
N GLY A 46 5.68 -1.82 9.68
CA GLY A 46 4.41 -2.11 10.35
C GLY A 46 3.21 -2.20 9.39
N GLY A 47 3.45 -2.27 8.08
CA GLY A 47 2.42 -2.33 7.04
C GLY A 47 1.87 -3.72 6.75
N ASN A 48 1.72 -4.04 5.48
CA ASN A 48 1.07 -5.28 5.04
C ASN A 48 1.83 -6.55 5.38
N ARG A 49 3.19 -6.50 5.39
CA ARG A 49 4.01 -7.62 5.84
C ARG A 49 3.66 -8.02 7.27
N SER A 50 3.70 -7.04 8.18
CA SER A 50 3.38 -7.28 9.59
C SER A 50 1.96 -7.80 9.76
N LEU A 51 1.01 -7.25 9.02
CA LEU A 51 -0.38 -7.69 9.04
C LEU A 51 -0.54 -9.16 8.61
N LEU A 52 0.08 -9.55 7.48
CA LEU A 52 0.04 -10.92 6.98
C LEU A 52 0.69 -11.91 7.96
N GLU A 53 1.84 -11.55 8.54
CA GLU A 53 2.57 -12.38 9.51
C GLU A 53 1.76 -12.56 10.79
N ILE A 54 1.21 -11.48 11.37
CA ILE A 54 0.42 -11.50 12.62
C ILE A 54 -0.89 -12.28 12.44
N ALA A 55 -1.57 -12.09 11.32
CA ALA A 55 -2.80 -12.81 11.00
C ALA A 55 -2.56 -14.27 10.57
N GLY A 56 -1.30 -14.71 10.45
CA GLY A 56 -0.95 -16.04 9.98
C GLY A 56 -1.27 -16.31 8.50
N ALA A 57 -1.53 -15.25 7.73
CA ALA A 57 -1.91 -15.33 6.32
C ALA A 57 -0.72 -15.47 5.35
N ALA A 58 0.52 -15.34 5.86
CA ALA A 58 1.76 -15.54 5.09
C ALA A 58 2.25 -17.02 5.06
N LYS A 59 1.46 -17.96 5.59
CA LYS A 59 1.81 -19.39 5.60
C LYS A 59 1.43 -20.05 4.28
N ASP A 60 2.18 -21.10 3.90
CA ASP A 60 1.89 -21.99 2.76
C ASP A 60 1.62 -21.21 1.45
N LEU A 61 2.50 -20.28 1.14
CA LEU A 61 2.43 -19.50 -0.10
C LEU A 61 2.88 -20.36 -1.30
N PRO A 62 2.14 -20.38 -2.41
CA PRO A 62 2.56 -21.06 -3.64
C PRO A 62 3.61 -20.26 -4.44
N TYR A 63 4.10 -19.16 -3.90
CA TYR A 63 5.15 -18.27 -4.42
C TYR A 63 6.02 -17.76 -3.27
N ARG A 64 7.17 -17.17 -3.57
CA ARG A 64 8.02 -16.52 -2.59
C ARG A 64 7.79 -15.01 -2.62
N ILE A 65 7.75 -14.37 -1.45
CA ILE A 65 7.70 -12.91 -1.34
C ILE A 65 9.09 -12.39 -0.98
N GLU A 66 9.55 -11.39 -1.74
CA GLU A 66 10.69 -10.55 -1.40
C GLU A 66 10.18 -9.18 -0.97
N TRP A 67 10.33 -8.90 0.33
CA TRP A 67 9.90 -7.65 0.92
C TRP A 67 11.00 -6.58 0.82
N SER A 68 10.62 -5.37 0.39
CA SER A 68 11.44 -4.17 0.48
C SER A 68 10.72 -3.13 1.31
N GLU A 69 11.36 -2.64 2.39
CA GLU A 69 10.78 -1.65 3.29
C GLU A 69 11.19 -0.23 2.87
N PHE A 70 10.21 0.67 2.84
CA PHE A 70 10.37 2.06 2.45
C PHE A 70 9.81 3.01 3.50
N PRO A 71 10.35 4.24 3.63
CA PRO A 71 9.89 5.22 4.62
C PRO A 71 8.56 5.88 4.24
N ALA A 72 8.14 5.83 2.96
CA ALA A 72 6.94 6.48 2.45
C ALA A 72 6.47 5.87 1.12
N ALA A 73 5.29 6.30 0.64
CA ALA A 73 4.71 5.84 -0.62
C ALA A 73 5.51 6.26 -1.87
N ALA A 74 6.12 7.47 -1.88
CA ALA A 74 6.82 7.97 -3.06
C ALA A 74 7.95 7.03 -3.52
N PRO A 75 8.91 6.60 -2.69
CA PRO A 75 9.95 5.68 -3.12
C PRO A 75 9.42 4.28 -3.50
N ILE A 76 8.27 3.82 -2.96
CA ILE A 76 7.61 2.59 -3.45
C ILE A 76 7.15 2.77 -4.90
N LEU A 77 6.53 3.91 -5.20
CA LEU A 77 6.03 4.22 -6.55
C LEU A 77 7.19 4.40 -7.56
N GLU A 78 8.28 5.01 -7.13
CA GLU A 78 9.51 5.11 -7.94
C GLU A 78 10.09 3.73 -8.26
N ALA A 79 10.15 2.83 -7.27
CA ALA A 79 10.63 1.47 -7.45
C ALA A 79 9.68 0.62 -8.33
N LEU A 80 8.36 0.81 -8.24
CA LEU A 80 7.37 0.21 -9.14
C LEU A 80 7.56 0.71 -10.58
N ASN A 81 7.69 2.02 -10.76
CA ASN A 81 7.92 2.64 -12.07
C ASN A 81 9.22 2.17 -12.72
N ALA A 82 10.27 1.96 -11.93
CA ALA A 82 11.55 1.42 -12.37
C ALA A 82 11.55 -0.11 -12.62
N GLY A 83 10.43 -0.81 -12.33
CA GLY A 83 10.34 -2.26 -12.45
C GLY A 83 11.12 -3.05 -11.38
N ALA A 84 11.58 -2.38 -10.32
CA ALA A 84 12.25 -3.01 -9.18
C ALA A 84 11.27 -3.74 -8.26
N LEU A 85 10.00 -3.34 -8.25
CA LEU A 85 8.91 -3.99 -7.52
C LEU A 85 7.83 -4.51 -8.48
N ASP A 86 7.10 -5.50 -8.02
CA ASP A 86 5.92 -6.06 -8.71
C ASP A 86 4.63 -5.44 -8.16
N VAL A 87 4.57 -5.19 -6.85
CA VAL A 87 3.39 -4.67 -6.16
C VAL A 87 3.81 -3.81 -4.96
N GLY A 88 3.01 -2.81 -4.63
CA GLY A 88 3.20 -1.95 -3.47
C GLY A 88 1.89 -1.40 -2.94
N TYR A 89 1.94 -0.73 -1.79
CA TYR A 89 0.81 -0.17 -1.06
C TYR A 89 0.97 1.35 -0.94
N THR A 90 -0.01 2.11 -1.41
CA THR A 90 0.10 3.58 -1.50
C THR A 90 -1.26 4.26 -1.49
N GLY A 91 -1.32 5.47 -0.95
CA GLY A 91 -2.52 6.32 -1.04
C GLY A 91 -2.88 6.65 -2.49
N ASP A 92 -4.17 6.80 -2.76
CA ASP A 92 -4.75 7.04 -4.09
C ASP A 92 -4.15 8.26 -4.81
N LEU A 93 -4.07 9.43 -4.16
CA LEU A 93 -3.51 10.63 -4.80
C LEU A 93 -2.01 10.50 -5.12
N SER A 94 -1.23 9.82 -4.26
CA SER A 94 0.18 9.55 -4.54
C SER A 94 0.32 8.62 -5.76
N PHE A 95 -0.50 7.58 -5.83
CA PHE A 95 -0.58 6.70 -6.99
C PHE A 95 -0.96 7.47 -8.27
N LEU A 96 -2.04 8.26 -8.22
CA LEU A 96 -2.50 9.03 -9.36
C LEU A 96 -1.49 10.07 -9.84
N THR A 97 -0.68 10.65 -8.94
CA THR A 97 0.39 11.57 -9.30
C THR A 97 1.44 10.89 -10.19
N VAL A 98 1.86 9.69 -9.83
CA VAL A 98 2.87 8.92 -10.59
C VAL A 98 2.26 8.30 -11.85
N TYR A 99 1.01 7.84 -11.79
CA TYR A 99 0.26 7.38 -12.96
C TYR A 99 0.08 8.51 -13.99
N ALA A 100 -0.22 9.75 -13.53
CA ALA A 100 -0.30 10.93 -14.40
C ALA A 100 1.00 11.22 -15.15
N ALA A 101 2.14 10.89 -14.56
CA ALA A 101 3.45 11.00 -15.20
C ALA A 101 3.75 9.88 -16.21
N GLY A 102 2.85 8.89 -16.36
CA GLY A 102 2.96 7.82 -17.37
C GLY A 102 3.57 6.52 -16.85
N ALA A 103 3.65 6.33 -15.53
CA ALA A 103 4.15 5.07 -14.98
C ALA A 103 3.27 3.87 -15.40
N PRO A 104 3.87 2.73 -15.79
CA PRO A 104 3.17 1.51 -16.22
C PRO A 104 2.67 0.70 -15.00
N ILE A 105 1.71 1.25 -14.28
CA ILE A 105 1.16 0.70 -13.04
C ILE A 105 -0.36 0.80 -13.00
N LYS A 106 -1.02 -0.12 -12.30
CA LYS A 106 -2.46 -0.13 -12.07
C LYS A 106 -2.79 -0.40 -10.60
N ALA A 107 -3.87 0.20 -10.12
CA ALA A 107 -4.47 -0.22 -8.86
C ALA A 107 -5.26 -1.52 -9.08
N ILE A 108 -4.95 -2.57 -8.30
CA ILE A 108 -5.52 -3.91 -8.41
C ILE A 108 -6.34 -4.31 -7.19
N GLY A 109 -6.30 -3.54 -6.12
CA GLY A 109 -7.06 -3.72 -4.88
C GLY A 109 -7.07 -2.45 -4.07
N GLY A 110 -7.93 -2.37 -3.08
CA GLY A 110 -8.05 -1.18 -2.26
C GLY A 110 -8.50 -1.46 -0.84
N THR A 111 -8.17 -0.53 0.05
CA THR A 111 -8.73 -0.44 1.40
C THR A 111 -9.26 0.96 1.65
N LYS A 112 -10.25 1.07 2.53
CA LYS A 112 -10.82 2.35 2.97
C LYS A 112 -10.71 2.47 4.48
N SER A 113 -10.37 3.66 4.95
CA SER A 113 -10.29 4.02 6.36
C SER A 113 -11.28 5.13 6.69
N ASP A 114 -11.56 5.36 7.98
CA ASP A 114 -12.35 6.51 8.41
C ASP A 114 -11.59 7.81 8.07
N PRO A 115 -12.18 8.74 7.31
CA PRO A 115 -11.49 9.98 6.90
C PRO A 115 -11.12 10.90 8.07
N ARG A 116 -11.76 10.77 9.23
CA ARG A 116 -11.42 11.53 10.44
C ARG A 116 -10.06 11.18 11.04
N THR A 117 -9.44 10.11 10.56
CA THR A 117 -8.06 9.72 10.92
C THR A 117 -6.98 10.44 10.15
N GLN A 118 -7.38 11.36 9.28
CA GLN A 118 -6.52 12.36 8.65
C GLN A 118 -6.87 13.73 9.24
N ALA A 119 -5.88 14.49 9.72
CA ALA A 119 -6.14 15.74 10.39
C ALA A 119 -5.08 16.81 10.13
N ILE A 120 -5.48 18.07 10.28
CA ILE A 120 -4.58 19.20 10.47
C ILE A 120 -4.39 19.40 11.97
N LEU A 121 -3.17 19.23 12.43
CA LEU A 121 -2.77 19.34 13.83
C LEU A 121 -2.04 20.65 14.09
N VAL A 122 -2.29 21.20 15.27
CA VAL A 122 -1.55 22.34 15.82
C VAL A 122 -1.06 22.00 17.23
N ARG A 123 -0.07 22.73 17.76
CA ARG A 123 0.36 22.57 19.13
C ARG A 123 -0.78 22.91 20.12
N ALA A 124 -0.72 22.37 21.31
CA ALA A 124 -1.73 22.58 22.37
C ALA A 124 -1.94 24.07 22.68
N ASP A 125 -0.87 24.84 22.73
CA ASP A 125 -0.83 26.27 23.03
C ASP A 125 -1.12 27.17 21.82
N SER A 126 -1.27 26.62 20.62
CA SER A 126 -1.53 27.38 19.40
C SER A 126 -2.82 28.19 19.50
N PRO A 127 -2.84 29.48 19.07
CA PRO A 127 -4.07 30.28 18.98
C PRO A 127 -4.99 29.83 17.82
N ILE A 128 -4.50 29.03 16.87
CA ILE A 128 -5.26 28.55 15.71
C ILE A 128 -6.36 27.59 16.20
N ARG A 129 -7.63 27.85 15.80
CA ARG A 129 -8.81 27.06 16.22
C ARG A 129 -9.55 26.41 15.06
N SER A 130 -9.38 26.94 13.86
CA SER A 130 -10.11 26.52 12.65
C SER A 130 -9.27 26.67 11.39
N ALA A 131 -9.78 26.17 10.25
CA ALA A 131 -9.16 26.38 8.96
C ALA A 131 -9.07 27.87 8.57
N ALA A 132 -9.97 28.72 9.06
CA ALA A 132 -9.93 30.17 8.78
C ALA A 132 -8.68 30.84 9.35
N ASP A 133 -8.13 30.32 10.45
CA ASP A 133 -6.94 30.87 11.09
C ASP A 133 -5.63 30.48 10.38
N LEU A 134 -5.71 29.66 9.33
CA LEU A 134 -4.54 29.15 8.58
C LEU A 134 -4.01 30.15 7.54
N LYS A 135 -4.72 31.27 7.31
CA LYS A 135 -4.27 32.34 6.42
C LYS A 135 -2.90 32.89 6.89
N GLY A 136 -1.94 32.94 5.98
CA GLY A 136 -0.57 33.39 6.25
C GLY A 136 0.30 32.43 7.07
N LYS A 137 -0.22 31.26 7.45
CA LYS A 137 0.48 30.28 8.28
C LYS A 137 1.34 29.31 7.45
N ARG A 138 2.38 28.77 8.09
CA ARG A 138 3.25 27.72 7.54
C ARG A 138 2.68 26.36 7.86
N LEU A 139 2.30 25.61 6.83
CA LEU A 139 1.60 24.33 6.96
C LEU A 139 2.47 23.21 6.41
N ALA A 140 2.88 22.28 7.28
CA ALA A 140 3.65 21.10 6.89
C ALA A 140 2.75 19.98 6.36
N GLY A 141 3.23 19.27 5.37
CA GLY A 141 2.56 18.08 4.79
C GLY A 141 3.36 17.46 3.67
N THR A 142 3.01 16.25 3.27
CA THR A 142 3.67 15.57 2.15
C THR A 142 3.23 16.19 0.81
N ARG A 143 4.19 16.35 -0.10
CA ARG A 143 3.92 16.83 -1.47
C ARG A 143 3.28 15.73 -2.32
N GLY A 144 2.37 16.13 -3.21
CA GLY A 144 1.81 15.23 -4.24
C GLY A 144 0.86 14.15 -3.70
N GLY A 145 0.35 14.31 -2.48
CA GLY A 145 -0.54 13.34 -1.84
C GLY A 145 -1.47 13.97 -0.81
N TRP A 146 -1.96 13.16 0.12
CA TRP A 146 -2.96 13.55 1.12
C TRP A 146 -2.56 14.73 1.98
N GLY A 147 -1.30 14.85 2.39
CA GLY A 147 -0.85 15.97 3.21
C GLY A 147 -1.09 17.33 2.54
N GLN A 148 -0.78 17.45 1.25
CA GLN A 148 -1.02 18.66 0.49
C GLN A 148 -2.52 18.88 0.23
N PHE A 149 -3.26 17.81 -0.10
CA PHE A 149 -4.69 17.87 -0.34
C PHE A 149 -5.45 18.30 0.91
N LEU A 150 -5.12 17.72 2.07
CA LEU A 150 -5.75 17.99 3.35
C LEU A 150 -5.49 19.44 3.81
N ILE A 151 -4.41 20.09 3.35
CA ILE A 151 -4.20 21.52 3.55
C ILE A 151 -5.13 22.35 2.63
N ARG A 152 -5.23 21.97 1.36
CA ARG A 152 -5.98 22.76 0.36
C ARG A 152 -7.49 22.70 0.54
N ALA A 153 -8.02 21.53 0.85
CA ALA A 153 -9.48 21.33 0.92
C ALA A 153 -10.16 22.11 2.05
N PRO A 154 -9.65 22.16 3.30
CA PRO A 154 -10.24 23.03 4.33
C PRO A 154 -10.08 24.51 4.05
N LEU A 155 -8.99 24.95 3.40
CA LEU A 155 -8.82 26.35 2.99
C LEU A 155 -9.87 26.73 1.94
N GLU A 156 -10.10 25.87 0.91
CA GLU A 156 -11.16 26.08 -0.08
C GLU A 156 -12.54 26.20 0.61
N LYS A 157 -12.85 25.27 1.53
CA LYS A 157 -14.11 25.27 2.30
C LYS A 157 -14.28 26.56 3.14
N ALA A 158 -13.16 27.13 3.61
CA ALA A 158 -13.14 28.39 4.37
C ALA A 158 -13.10 29.63 3.46
N GLY A 159 -13.13 29.50 2.13
CA GLY A 159 -13.04 30.60 1.17
C GLY A 159 -11.66 31.26 1.11
N ILE A 160 -10.60 30.58 1.58
CA ILE A 160 -9.24 31.11 1.59
C ILE A 160 -8.49 30.59 0.36
N PRO A 161 -7.97 31.49 -0.50
CA PRO A 161 -7.11 31.08 -1.60
C PRO A 161 -5.93 30.26 -1.12
N PRO A 162 -5.62 29.11 -1.77
CA PRO A 162 -4.51 28.26 -1.38
C PRO A 162 -3.13 28.95 -1.33
N SER A 163 -2.96 30.03 -2.09
CA SER A 163 -1.75 30.86 -2.10
C SER A 163 -1.57 31.70 -0.83
N GLU A 164 -2.61 31.84 -0.03
CA GLU A 164 -2.54 32.59 1.24
C GLU A 164 -2.00 31.76 2.42
N ALA A 165 -1.69 30.49 2.21
CA ALA A 165 -0.99 29.64 3.18
C ALA A 165 0.37 29.19 2.62
N ILE A 166 1.40 29.16 3.46
CA ILE A 166 2.76 28.78 3.06
C ILE A 166 2.89 27.27 3.21
N PHE A 167 2.96 26.54 2.11
CA PHE A 167 3.15 25.10 2.13
C PHE A 167 4.62 24.72 2.38
N ALA A 168 4.90 23.98 3.44
CA ALA A 168 6.19 23.41 3.79
C ALA A 168 6.17 21.89 3.50
N PRO A 169 6.77 21.40 2.39
CA PRO A 169 6.79 19.99 2.06
C PRO A 169 7.78 19.26 2.97
N LEU A 170 7.25 18.47 3.90
CA LEU A 170 8.01 17.66 4.85
C LEU A 170 7.41 16.24 4.92
N ASN A 171 8.26 15.24 5.18
CA ASN A 171 7.77 13.92 5.55
C ASN A 171 7.15 13.95 6.96
N PRO A 172 6.37 12.93 7.37
CA PRO A 172 5.65 12.99 8.63
C PRO A 172 6.54 13.16 9.87
N VAL A 173 7.73 12.54 9.89
CA VAL A 173 8.65 12.61 11.04
C VAL A 173 9.23 14.01 11.19
N ASP A 174 9.73 14.59 10.09
CA ASP A 174 10.30 15.95 10.09
C ASP A 174 9.23 17.01 10.35
N ALA A 175 8.01 16.80 9.80
CA ALA A 175 6.87 17.69 10.03
C ALA A 175 6.46 17.73 11.51
N LYS A 176 6.48 16.58 12.20
CA LYS A 176 6.25 16.50 13.64
C LYS A 176 7.28 17.34 14.41
N VAL A 177 8.56 17.14 14.11
CA VAL A 177 9.66 17.89 14.76
C VAL A 177 9.49 19.39 14.51
N ALA A 178 9.20 19.79 13.27
CA ALA A 178 9.00 21.18 12.89
C ALA A 178 7.79 21.82 13.62
N LEU A 179 6.68 21.08 13.78
CA LEU A 179 5.51 21.54 14.53
C LEU A 179 5.85 21.78 16.00
N MET A 180 6.50 20.79 16.64
CA MET A 180 6.84 20.89 18.07
C MET A 180 7.86 22.00 18.35
N ALA A 181 8.79 22.23 17.43
CA ALA A 181 9.76 23.34 17.49
C ALA A 181 9.14 24.71 17.12
N GLY A 182 7.90 24.79 16.64
CA GLY A 182 7.27 26.02 16.18
C GLY A 182 7.79 26.56 14.85
N SER A 183 8.55 25.76 14.10
CA SER A 183 9.04 26.12 12.75
C SER A 183 7.94 26.09 11.70
N VAL A 184 6.86 25.36 11.97
CA VAL A 184 5.60 25.39 11.24
C VAL A 184 4.44 25.59 12.21
N ASP A 185 3.35 26.17 11.74
CA ASP A 185 2.18 26.50 12.56
C ASP A 185 1.19 25.33 12.67
N ALA A 186 1.10 24.51 11.62
CA ALA A 186 0.21 23.36 11.56
C ALA A 186 0.82 22.24 10.71
N TRP A 187 0.30 21.02 10.90
CA TRP A 187 0.76 19.81 10.25
C TRP A 187 -0.42 18.96 9.78
N ALA A 188 -0.49 18.71 8.49
CA ALA A 188 -1.47 17.82 7.86
C ALA A 188 -0.91 16.40 7.74
N VAL A 189 -1.58 15.43 8.39
CA VAL A 189 -1.07 14.07 8.53
C VAL A 189 -2.22 13.07 8.78
N TRP A 190 -1.89 11.79 8.77
CA TRP A 190 -2.78 10.65 9.01
C TRP A 190 -2.30 9.78 10.18
N ASP A 191 -3.16 8.87 10.64
CA ASP A 191 -2.78 7.89 11.68
C ASP A 191 -1.70 6.89 11.18
N PRO A 192 -0.80 6.43 12.07
CA PRO A 192 -0.81 6.61 13.53
C PRO A 192 -0.21 7.94 14.03
N TYR A 193 0.21 8.83 13.15
CA TYR A 193 0.82 10.11 13.55
C TYR A 193 -0.18 11.04 14.25
N VAL A 194 -1.45 11.05 13.83
CA VAL A 194 -2.52 11.82 14.50
C VAL A 194 -2.69 11.35 15.94
N SER A 195 -2.89 10.05 16.13
CA SER A 195 -3.01 9.45 17.47
C SER A 195 -1.76 9.67 18.31
N PHE A 196 -0.57 9.53 17.72
CA PHE A 196 0.66 9.79 18.46
C PHE A 196 0.74 11.24 18.93
N ALA A 197 0.57 12.20 18.03
CA ALA A 197 0.70 13.62 18.35
C ALA A 197 -0.38 14.08 19.37
N THR A 198 -1.59 13.56 19.27
CA THR A 198 -2.66 13.91 20.22
C THR A 198 -2.45 13.29 21.60
N LEU A 199 -2.07 12.02 21.68
CA LEU A 199 -1.90 11.32 22.95
C LEU A 199 -0.59 11.68 23.68
N LYS A 200 0.51 11.78 22.92
CA LYS A 200 1.85 11.96 23.51
C LYS A 200 2.33 13.41 23.49
N ASP A 201 2.09 14.15 22.41
CA ASP A 201 2.59 15.51 22.25
C ASP A 201 1.50 16.57 22.59
N LYS A 202 0.27 16.13 22.92
CA LYS A 202 -0.89 17.01 23.23
C LYS A 202 -1.26 17.94 22.07
N ALA A 203 -0.88 17.59 20.85
CA ALA A 203 -1.30 18.30 19.66
C ALA A 203 -2.83 18.24 19.52
N ARG A 204 -3.40 19.23 18.88
CA ARG A 204 -4.86 19.39 18.79
C ARG A 204 -5.29 19.42 17.33
N PRO A 205 -6.28 18.60 16.90
CA PRO A 205 -6.85 18.72 15.55
C PRO A 205 -7.72 19.99 15.45
N ILE A 206 -7.63 20.66 14.29
CA ILE A 206 -8.45 21.82 13.93
C ILE A 206 -9.32 21.59 12.69
N ALA A 207 -9.01 20.56 11.93
CA ALA A 207 -9.78 20.06 10.82
C ALA A 207 -9.41 18.59 10.60
N ASP A 208 -10.31 17.81 10.05
CA ASP A 208 -10.09 16.42 9.67
C ASP A 208 -10.52 16.15 8.22
N GLY A 209 -10.38 14.90 7.78
CA GLY A 209 -10.72 14.50 6.43
C GLY A 209 -12.20 14.24 6.17
N ALA A 210 -13.08 14.36 7.16
CA ALA A 210 -14.50 14.12 6.97
C ALA A 210 -15.07 15.05 5.88
N ASP A 211 -15.85 14.50 4.96
CA ASP A 211 -16.41 15.20 3.79
C ASP A 211 -15.37 15.81 2.83
N LEU A 212 -14.09 15.54 3.06
CA LEU A 212 -13.00 16.10 2.26
C LEU A 212 -12.27 15.05 1.44
N THR A 213 -12.05 13.87 2.01
CA THR A 213 -11.17 12.85 1.44
C THR A 213 -11.82 11.47 1.36
N PRO A 214 -11.63 10.68 0.29
CA PRO A 214 -12.11 9.30 0.20
C PRO A 214 -11.34 8.33 1.11
N THR A 215 -10.10 8.67 1.52
CA THR A 215 -9.22 7.79 2.31
C THR A 215 -9.02 6.39 1.74
N ILE A 216 -8.98 6.30 0.43
CA ILE A 216 -8.65 5.06 -0.27
C ILE A 216 -7.14 4.89 -0.30
N THR A 217 -6.70 3.68 0.02
CA THR A 217 -5.33 3.24 -0.20
C THR A 217 -5.34 2.07 -1.15
N PHE A 218 -4.55 2.16 -2.21
CA PHE A 218 -4.50 1.13 -3.25
C PHE A 218 -3.36 0.15 -3.05
N ILE A 219 -3.61 -1.09 -3.42
CA ILE A 219 -2.59 -2.06 -3.81
C ILE A 219 -2.33 -1.83 -5.29
N VAL A 220 -1.10 -1.41 -5.61
CA VAL A 220 -0.68 -1.02 -6.96
C VAL A 220 0.31 -2.03 -7.50
N ALA A 221 0.07 -2.56 -8.69
CA ALA A 221 0.99 -3.48 -9.37
C ALA A 221 1.51 -2.87 -10.66
N SER A 222 2.72 -3.29 -11.07
CA SER A 222 3.28 -2.96 -12.37
C SER A 222 2.54 -3.73 -13.48
N ASP A 223 2.39 -3.13 -14.66
CA ASP A 223 1.76 -3.78 -15.82
C ASP A 223 2.48 -5.10 -16.17
N SER A 224 3.80 -5.16 -16.01
CA SER A 224 4.59 -6.37 -16.20
C SER A 224 4.21 -7.48 -15.21
N ALA A 225 4.05 -7.16 -13.93
CA ALA A 225 3.65 -8.13 -12.91
C ALA A 225 2.19 -8.60 -13.14
N ILE A 226 1.29 -7.71 -13.55
CA ILE A 226 -0.08 -8.05 -13.93
C ILE A 226 -0.09 -9.07 -15.07
N ALA A 227 0.75 -8.87 -16.08
CA ALA A 227 0.84 -9.77 -17.23
C ALA A 227 1.47 -11.13 -16.91
N THR A 228 2.50 -11.17 -16.03
CA THR A 228 3.34 -12.36 -15.85
C THR A 228 3.14 -13.09 -14.52
N LYS A 229 2.57 -12.43 -13.49
CA LYS A 229 2.44 -12.96 -12.11
C LYS A 229 1.00 -12.87 -11.57
N ARG A 230 0.01 -12.85 -12.47
CA ARG A 230 -1.39 -12.58 -12.11
C ARG A 230 -1.92 -13.49 -11.00
N ALA A 231 -1.67 -14.80 -11.07
CA ALA A 231 -2.15 -15.75 -10.05
C ALA A 231 -1.57 -15.45 -8.66
N ALA A 232 -0.27 -15.11 -8.58
CA ALA A 232 0.38 -14.75 -7.33
C ALA A 232 -0.16 -13.42 -6.77
N LEU A 233 -0.41 -12.41 -7.62
CA LEU A 233 -1.02 -11.15 -7.22
C LEU A 233 -2.44 -11.35 -6.70
N GLN A 234 -3.22 -12.22 -7.31
CA GLN A 234 -4.59 -12.51 -6.88
C GLN A 234 -4.63 -13.21 -5.52
N ASP A 235 -3.80 -14.24 -5.30
CA ASP A 235 -3.68 -14.91 -4.00
C ASP A 235 -3.17 -13.94 -2.93
N PHE A 236 -2.17 -13.12 -3.25
CA PHE A 236 -1.64 -12.08 -2.36
C PHE A 236 -2.74 -11.11 -1.89
N LEU A 237 -3.59 -10.62 -2.81
CA LEU A 237 -4.73 -9.74 -2.49
C LEU A 237 -5.75 -10.43 -1.59
N LEU A 238 -6.11 -11.69 -1.90
CA LEU A 238 -7.06 -12.46 -1.09
C LEU A 238 -6.56 -12.62 0.34
N ARG A 239 -5.27 -12.94 0.51
CA ARG A 239 -4.64 -13.08 1.83
C ARG A 239 -4.58 -11.76 2.57
N LEU A 240 -4.24 -10.66 1.89
CA LEU A 240 -4.27 -9.31 2.49
C LEU A 240 -5.67 -8.93 2.97
N ASN A 241 -6.69 -9.16 2.15
CA ASN A 241 -8.08 -8.86 2.51
C ASN A 241 -8.52 -9.68 3.72
N LYS A 242 -8.22 -10.99 3.75
CA LYS A 242 -8.48 -11.86 4.90
C LYS A 242 -7.78 -11.39 6.17
N ALA A 243 -6.49 -11.03 6.05
CA ALA A 243 -5.72 -10.51 7.18
C ALA A 243 -6.27 -9.15 7.66
N ARG A 244 -6.72 -8.30 6.75
CA ARG A 244 -7.32 -7.00 7.09
C ARG A 244 -8.65 -7.17 7.83
N LEU A 245 -9.53 -8.05 7.38
CA LEU A 245 -10.77 -8.38 8.09
C LEU A 245 -10.48 -8.96 9.47
N TRP A 246 -9.53 -9.91 9.56
CA TRP A 246 -9.08 -10.46 10.85
C TRP A 246 -8.63 -9.35 11.82
N SER A 247 -7.91 -8.33 11.35
CA SER A 247 -7.41 -7.26 12.21
C SER A 247 -8.52 -6.39 12.82
N LEU A 248 -9.71 -6.31 12.19
CA LEU A 248 -10.86 -5.58 12.74
C LEU A 248 -11.46 -6.26 13.97
N ASP A 249 -11.40 -7.59 14.03
CA ASP A 249 -11.91 -8.39 15.14
C ASP A 249 -10.84 -8.62 16.22
N HIS A 250 -9.55 -8.35 15.90
CA HIS A 250 -8.41 -8.64 16.76
C HIS A 250 -7.52 -7.40 16.99
N LEU A 251 -8.15 -6.23 17.15
CA LEU A 251 -7.46 -4.92 17.26
C LEU A 251 -6.36 -4.91 18.33
N ASP A 252 -6.62 -5.49 19.50
CA ASP A 252 -5.65 -5.53 20.60
C ASP A 252 -4.42 -6.37 20.27
N ALA A 253 -4.63 -7.54 19.69
CA ALA A 253 -3.53 -8.41 19.27
C ALA A 253 -2.72 -7.74 18.13
N TYR A 254 -3.41 -7.13 17.17
CA TYR A 254 -2.78 -6.42 16.07
C TYR A 254 -1.96 -5.22 16.57
N ALA A 255 -2.50 -4.39 17.45
CA ALA A 255 -1.80 -3.24 18.03
C ALA A 255 -0.56 -3.67 18.83
N ARG A 256 -0.68 -4.68 19.71
CA ARG A 256 0.45 -5.20 20.50
C ARG A 256 1.58 -5.71 19.63
N ASN A 257 1.28 -6.62 18.70
CA ASN A 257 2.31 -7.19 17.82
C ASN A 257 2.96 -6.12 16.92
N THR A 258 2.18 -5.17 16.43
CA THR A 258 2.74 -4.07 15.63
C THR A 258 3.60 -3.14 16.49
N ALA A 259 3.26 -2.92 17.77
CA ALA A 259 4.08 -2.15 18.71
C ALA A 259 5.46 -2.80 18.92
N GLU A 260 5.50 -4.12 19.07
CA GLU A 260 6.75 -4.88 19.19
C GLU A 260 7.65 -4.72 17.97
N LEU A 261 7.08 -4.72 16.76
CA LEU A 261 7.81 -4.58 15.51
C LEU A 261 8.28 -3.15 15.24
N THR A 262 7.40 -2.17 15.46
CA THR A 262 7.65 -0.77 15.07
C THR A 262 8.32 0.04 16.16
N LYS A 263 8.23 -0.41 17.42
CA LYS A 263 8.60 0.32 18.64
C LYS A 263 7.74 1.57 18.89
N LEU A 264 6.59 1.65 18.25
CA LEU A 264 5.57 2.64 18.59
C LEU A 264 4.81 2.20 19.85
N PRO A 265 4.32 3.14 20.68
CA PRO A 265 3.52 2.79 21.86
C PRO A 265 2.24 2.03 21.50
N GLU A 266 1.95 0.94 22.22
CA GLU A 266 0.76 0.10 21.97
C GLU A 266 -0.54 0.89 22.07
N ASP A 267 -0.66 1.79 23.05
CA ASP A 267 -1.85 2.63 23.24
C ASP A 267 -2.11 3.57 22.05
N VAL A 268 -1.05 4.08 21.41
CA VAL A 268 -1.15 4.88 20.19
C VAL A 268 -1.66 4.03 19.03
N LEU A 269 -1.09 2.84 18.82
CA LEU A 269 -1.51 1.95 17.74
C LEU A 269 -2.95 1.45 17.95
N ARG A 270 -3.31 1.12 19.16
CA ARG A 270 -4.68 0.74 19.51
C ARG A 270 -5.67 1.88 19.20
N ALA A 271 -5.38 3.10 19.61
CA ALA A 271 -6.20 4.27 19.29
C ALA A 271 -6.32 4.48 17.77
N ALA A 272 -5.20 4.43 17.05
CA ALA A 272 -5.16 4.59 15.61
C ALA A 272 -6.00 3.52 14.88
N TYR A 273 -5.83 2.25 15.20
CA TYR A 273 -6.55 1.16 14.54
C TYR A 273 -8.04 1.13 14.87
N THR A 274 -8.39 1.51 16.13
CA THR A 274 -9.79 1.66 16.53
C THR A 274 -10.47 2.79 15.76
N ALA A 275 -9.77 3.90 15.52
CA ALA A 275 -10.29 5.03 14.75
C ALA A 275 -10.35 4.72 13.25
N GLN A 276 -9.28 4.18 12.67
CA GLN A 276 -9.17 3.92 11.24
C GLN A 276 -10.18 2.90 10.72
N ARG A 277 -10.39 1.78 11.44
CA ARG A 277 -11.22 0.65 11.02
C ARG A 277 -11.01 0.30 9.53
N THR A 278 -9.75 0.26 9.12
CA THR A 278 -9.38 0.02 7.73
C THR A 278 -9.93 -1.32 7.24
N SER A 279 -10.73 -1.30 6.20
CA SER A 279 -11.36 -2.49 5.61
C SER A 279 -11.05 -2.61 4.12
N PRO A 280 -11.00 -3.84 3.56
CA PRO A 280 -10.93 -4.02 2.12
C PRO A 280 -12.14 -3.40 1.44
N VAL A 281 -11.94 -2.84 0.23
CA VAL A 281 -13.02 -2.37 -0.63
C VAL A 281 -12.83 -2.91 -2.04
N ALA A 282 -13.94 -3.26 -2.71
CA ALA A 282 -13.92 -3.53 -4.14
C ALA A 282 -13.67 -2.22 -4.90
N ILE A 283 -12.89 -2.28 -5.98
CA ILE A 283 -12.74 -1.12 -6.88
C ILE A 283 -13.93 -1.12 -7.87
N ASP A 284 -15.10 -0.81 -7.33
CA ASP A 284 -16.34 -0.68 -8.10
C ASP A 284 -16.55 0.75 -8.65
N ASP A 285 -17.71 1.00 -9.27
CA ASP A 285 -18.03 2.31 -9.83
C ASP A 285 -18.15 3.39 -8.74
N ALA A 286 -18.58 3.03 -7.54
CA ALA A 286 -18.70 3.97 -6.43
C ALA A 286 -17.31 4.43 -5.96
N VAL A 287 -16.38 3.50 -5.74
CA VAL A 287 -14.98 3.80 -5.37
C VAL A 287 -14.30 4.61 -6.48
N VAL A 288 -14.46 4.23 -7.75
CA VAL A 288 -13.86 4.98 -8.87
C VAL A 288 -14.41 6.40 -8.94
N LYS A 289 -15.72 6.59 -8.76
CA LYS A 289 -16.34 7.92 -8.73
C LYS A 289 -15.80 8.78 -7.59
N GLU A 290 -15.73 8.23 -6.38
CA GLU A 290 -15.20 8.93 -5.18
C GLU A 290 -13.75 9.38 -5.40
N VAL A 291 -12.91 8.50 -5.94
CA VAL A 291 -11.50 8.81 -6.25
C VAL A 291 -11.40 9.79 -7.43
N GLN A 292 -12.32 9.73 -8.43
CA GLN A 292 -12.36 10.69 -9.53
C GLN A 292 -12.64 12.11 -9.02
N GLU A 293 -13.63 12.26 -8.13
CA GLU A 293 -13.95 13.57 -7.52
C GLU A 293 -12.75 14.15 -6.76
N ALA A 294 -12.02 13.31 -6.01
CA ALA A 294 -10.79 13.71 -5.33
C ALA A 294 -9.67 14.08 -6.32
N SER A 295 -9.52 13.30 -7.40
CA SER A 295 -8.56 13.55 -8.48
C SER A 295 -8.82 14.89 -9.18
N ASP A 296 -10.08 15.19 -9.48
CA ASP A 296 -10.47 16.45 -10.12
C ASP A 296 -10.20 17.66 -9.22
N ARG A 297 -10.45 17.51 -7.91
CA ARG A 297 -10.10 18.54 -6.93
C ARG A 297 -8.58 18.69 -6.81
N ALA A 298 -7.83 17.57 -6.77
CA ALA A 298 -6.37 17.59 -6.71
C ALA A 298 -5.76 18.28 -7.95
N SER A 299 -6.36 18.10 -9.13
CA SER A 299 -5.96 18.83 -10.34
C SER A 299 -6.21 20.34 -10.21
N ARG A 300 -7.37 20.77 -9.70
CA ARG A 300 -7.64 22.19 -9.42
C ARG A 300 -6.69 22.78 -8.38
N TYR A 301 -6.24 21.99 -7.43
CA TYR A 301 -5.25 22.41 -6.42
C TYR A 301 -3.81 22.45 -6.93
N GLY A 302 -3.56 22.01 -8.18
CA GLY A 302 -2.20 21.90 -8.74
C GLY A 302 -1.37 20.78 -8.11
N ILE A 303 -2.01 19.80 -7.48
CA ILE A 303 -1.37 18.60 -6.94
C ILE A 303 -1.11 17.60 -8.07
N LEU A 304 -2.10 17.37 -8.91
CA LEU A 304 -1.96 16.60 -10.15
C LEU A 304 -1.64 17.55 -11.31
N SER A 305 -0.73 17.10 -12.18
CA SER A 305 -0.27 17.89 -13.34
C SER A 305 -1.31 17.95 -14.47
N LYS A 306 -2.30 17.06 -14.46
CA LYS A 306 -3.36 16.97 -15.46
C LYS A 306 -4.58 16.24 -14.88
N THR A 307 -5.74 16.46 -15.51
CA THR A 307 -6.96 15.69 -15.26
C THR A 307 -6.77 14.25 -15.73
N LEU A 308 -7.25 13.30 -14.99
CA LEU A 308 -7.15 11.86 -15.25
C LEU A 308 -8.54 11.23 -15.34
N ASP A 309 -8.64 10.18 -16.13
CA ASP A 309 -9.71 9.19 -16.04
C ASP A 309 -9.24 8.08 -15.09
N VAL A 310 -9.75 8.09 -13.86
CA VAL A 310 -9.40 7.12 -12.81
C VAL A 310 -9.80 5.70 -13.21
N GLY A 311 -10.87 5.54 -13.99
CA GLY A 311 -11.30 4.24 -14.49
C GLY A 311 -10.22 3.52 -15.31
N ARG A 312 -9.35 4.28 -16.00
CA ARG A 312 -8.22 3.73 -16.77
C ARG A 312 -7.00 3.38 -15.92
N ALA A 313 -6.91 3.91 -14.71
CA ALA A 313 -5.82 3.66 -13.78
C ALA A 313 -6.02 2.40 -12.93
N VAL A 314 -7.21 1.77 -12.98
CA VAL A 314 -7.55 0.58 -12.17
C VAL A 314 -7.71 -0.65 -13.05
N ASP A 315 -7.35 -1.82 -12.53
CA ASP A 315 -7.66 -3.14 -13.12
C ASP A 315 -8.69 -3.86 -12.23
N ARG A 316 -9.95 -3.77 -12.64
CA ARG A 316 -11.09 -4.36 -11.91
C ARG A 316 -11.23 -5.88 -12.08
N SER A 317 -10.38 -6.49 -12.92
CA SER A 317 -10.42 -7.94 -13.15
C SER A 317 -9.75 -8.74 -12.02
N PHE A 318 -9.12 -8.06 -11.06
CA PHE A 318 -8.75 -8.64 -9.79
C PHE A 318 -9.97 -8.64 -8.87
N THR A 319 -10.63 -9.76 -8.75
CA THR A 319 -11.75 -9.93 -7.82
C THR A 319 -11.24 -9.78 -6.39
N ALA A 320 -11.54 -8.65 -5.76
CA ALA A 320 -11.51 -8.59 -4.32
C ALA A 320 -12.65 -9.51 -3.83
N ALA A 321 -12.32 -10.68 -3.30
CA ALA A 321 -13.25 -11.43 -2.46
C ALA A 321 -13.39 -10.63 -1.13
N ALA A 322 -14.00 -9.45 -1.21
CA ALA A 322 -14.62 -8.73 -0.11
C ALA A 322 -16.08 -9.14 -0.12
N SER A 323 -16.37 -10.39 0.22
CA SER A 323 -17.73 -10.84 0.43
C SER A 323 -17.71 -11.93 1.48
N ASN A 324 -18.22 -11.54 2.60
CA ASN A 324 -18.68 -12.24 3.81
C ASN A 324 -17.62 -12.56 4.84
#